data_9e09e73d3dd165083ae17810e8cbe53d
#
_entry.id   9e09e73d3dd165083ae17810e8cbe53d
#
_cell.length_a   1.000
_cell.length_b   1.000
_cell.length_c   1.000
_cell.angle_alpha   90.00
_cell.angle_beta   90.00
_cell.angle_gamma   90.00
#
_symmetry.space_group_name_H-M   'P 1'
#
loop_
_entity.id
_entity.type
_entity.pdbx_description
1 polymer ?
#
loop_
_entity_poly.entity_id
_entity_poly.type
_entity_poly.pdbx_seq_one_letter_code
_entity_poly.pdbx_strand_id
1 'polypeptide(L)'
;INLASLSEAHGEGVRPLHGHFAKLSCIAPLERGASGLQVFTQDWRVTRKIEADLRKLEQEYIIEVRGETTPQALERLARGATRNDRELPKAKASWQNETHLRLALKNPQPGQISELCAYLRLEVRGMRRIRLGGVSMGKLPLGQWRYLASTERF
;
A
#
# COMPACT_ATOMS: atom_id res chain seq x y z
N ILE A 1 -4.51 10.04 -8.93
CA ILE A 1 -4.21 11.43 -8.51
C ILE A 1 -3.60 12.14 -9.69
N ASN A 2 -4.17 13.26 -10.06
CA ASN A 2 -3.53 14.18 -10.99
C ASN A 2 -2.50 15.00 -10.22
N LEU A 3 -1.23 14.96 -10.61
CA LEU A 3 -0.17 15.69 -9.93
C LEU A 3 -0.45 17.21 -9.89
N ALA A 4 -1.15 17.75 -10.89
CA ALA A 4 -1.56 19.15 -10.90
C ALA A 4 -2.52 19.50 -9.76
N SER A 5 -3.36 18.57 -9.33
CA SER A 5 -4.28 18.80 -8.21
C SER A 5 -3.60 18.78 -6.84
N LEU A 6 -2.39 18.25 -6.72
CA LEU A 6 -1.64 18.24 -5.47
C LEU A 6 -1.24 19.66 -5.03
N SER A 7 -0.97 20.55 -5.99
CA SER A 7 -0.60 21.93 -5.69
C SER A 7 -1.77 22.75 -5.12
N GLU A 8 -3.00 22.32 -5.40
CA GLU A 8 -4.23 22.95 -4.93
C GLU A 8 -4.77 22.32 -3.65
N ALA A 9 -4.33 21.09 -3.33
CA ALA A 9 -4.73 20.39 -2.12
C ALA A 9 -4.06 21.00 -0.89
N HIS A 10 -4.78 21.03 0.23
CA HIS A 10 -4.21 21.45 1.49
C HIS A 10 -3.20 20.42 2.00
N GLY A 11 -1.96 20.87 2.22
CA GLY A 11 -0.92 20.09 2.88
C GLY A 11 -0.95 20.29 4.39
N GLU A 12 -0.55 19.25 5.11
CA GLU A 12 -0.33 19.34 6.55
C GLU A 12 1.12 19.80 6.82
N GLY A 13 1.29 20.84 7.63
CA GLY A 13 2.59 21.31 8.11
C GLY A 13 3.17 22.49 7.35
N VAL A 14 4.20 22.29 6.55
CA VAL A 14 4.99 23.35 5.92
C VAL A 14 4.25 24.02 4.76
N ARG A 15 4.39 25.34 4.63
CA ARG A 15 3.82 26.09 3.49
C ARG A 15 4.30 25.51 2.15
N PRO A 16 3.39 25.12 1.26
CA PRO A 16 3.76 24.59 -0.04
C PRO A 16 4.38 25.68 -0.94
N LEU A 17 5.47 25.31 -1.62
CA LEU A 17 6.06 26.11 -2.66
C LEU A 17 5.81 25.46 -4.02
N HIS A 18 5.55 26.27 -5.03
CA HIS A 18 5.23 25.74 -6.38
C HIS A 18 6.30 24.78 -6.92
N GLY A 19 7.57 25.04 -6.62
CA GLY A 19 8.70 24.17 -6.97
C GLY A 19 8.66 22.77 -6.34
N HIS A 20 7.94 22.59 -5.21
CA HIS A 20 7.84 21.28 -4.55
C HIS A 20 7.00 20.25 -5.33
N PHE A 21 6.22 20.71 -6.31
CA PHE A 21 5.36 19.85 -7.13
C PHE A 21 5.90 19.63 -8.55
N ALA A 22 7.02 20.27 -8.87
CA ALA A 22 7.66 20.09 -10.17
C ALA A 22 8.40 18.75 -10.25
N LYS A 23 8.28 18.06 -11.38
CA LYS A 23 9.03 16.82 -11.66
C LYS A 23 8.90 15.72 -10.58
N LEU A 24 7.75 15.61 -9.95
CA LEU A 24 7.47 14.55 -8.98
C LEU A 24 7.40 13.18 -9.66
N SER A 25 8.09 12.21 -9.10
CA SER A 25 8.00 10.80 -9.45
C SER A 25 7.25 10.05 -8.36
N CYS A 26 6.29 9.21 -8.75
CA CYS A 26 5.59 8.31 -7.83
C CYS A 26 6.47 7.09 -7.55
N ILE A 27 6.68 6.79 -6.28
CA ILE A 27 7.44 5.62 -5.85
C ILE A 27 6.47 4.52 -5.44
N ALA A 28 6.74 3.27 -5.83
CA ALA A 28 5.89 2.13 -5.52
C ALA A 28 4.41 2.43 -5.82
N PRO A 29 4.06 2.62 -7.09
CA PRO A 29 2.70 3.00 -7.47
C PRO A 29 1.67 2.01 -6.90
N LEU A 30 0.46 2.51 -6.67
CA LEU A 30 -0.64 1.67 -6.22
C LEU A 30 -1.05 0.68 -7.31
N GLU A 31 -1.49 -0.48 -6.89
CA GLU A 31 -2.16 -1.42 -7.78
C GLU A 31 -3.42 -0.80 -8.38
N ARG A 32 -3.78 -1.23 -9.59
CA ARG A 32 -4.99 -0.76 -10.25
C ARG A 32 -6.23 -1.07 -9.40
N GLY A 33 -7.04 -0.05 -9.16
CA GLY A 33 -8.21 -0.15 -8.29
C GLY A 33 -7.92 0.04 -6.80
N ALA A 34 -6.64 0.17 -6.42
CA ALA A 34 -6.28 0.51 -5.05
C ALA A 34 -6.30 2.01 -4.79
N SER A 35 -6.53 2.38 -3.54
CA SER A 35 -6.42 3.73 -3.02
C SER A 35 -5.41 3.80 -1.87
N GLY A 36 -5.29 4.96 -1.24
CA GLY A 36 -4.51 5.13 -0.01
C GLY A 36 -3.16 5.78 -0.23
N LEU A 37 -2.20 5.41 0.60
CA LEU A 37 -0.88 6.04 0.65
C LEU A 37 -0.15 5.95 -0.68
N GLN A 38 0.20 7.11 -1.24
CA GLN A 38 1.12 7.24 -2.36
C GLN A 38 2.30 8.11 -1.93
N VAL A 39 3.48 7.78 -2.42
CA VAL A 39 4.71 8.49 -2.10
C VAL A 39 5.29 9.09 -3.36
N PHE A 40 5.67 10.35 -3.27
CA PHE A 40 6.26 11.11 -4.37
C PHE A 40 7.61 11.70 -3.94
N THR A 41 8.53 11.78 -4.87
CA THR A 41 9.81 12.44 -4.67
C THR A 41 10.27 13.17 -5.92
N GLN A 42 11.09 14.19 -5.74
CA GLN A 42 11.81 14.89 -6.81
C GLN A 42 13.25 14.37 -6.96
N ASP A 43 13.75 13.63 -5.95
CA ASP A 43 15.11 13.13 -5.94
C ASP A 43 15.21 11.73 -6.56
N TRP A 44 15.80 11.65 -7.73
CA TRP A 44 16.03 10.40 -8.44
C TRP A 44 16.85 9.36 -7.64
N ARG A 45 17.70 9.83 -6.72
CA ARG A 45 18.52 8.95 -5.85
C ARG A 45 17.62 8.24 -4.83
N VAL A 46 16.63 8.96 -4.32
CA VAL A 46 15.61 8.39 -3.43
C VAL A 46 14.77 7.37 -4.19
N THR A 47 14.32 7.71 -5.39
CA THR A 47 13.58 6.78 -6.26
C THR A 47 14.38 5.49 -6.46
N ARG A 48 15.62 5.59 -6.91
CA ARG A 48 16.50 4.44 -7.17
C ARG A 48 16.72 3.57 -5.93
N LYS A 49 16.97 4.21 -4.80
CA LYS A 49 17.17 3.48 -3.53
C LYS A 49 15.93 2.71 -3.11
N ILE A 50 14.77 3.35 -3.14
CA ILE A 50 13.52 2.70 -2.72
C ILE A 50 13.13 1.59 -3.70
N GLU A 51 13.27 1.79 -5.01
CA GLU A 51 13.03 0.75 -6.00
C GLU A 51 13.94 -0.47 -5.80
N ALA A 52 15.20 -0.26 -5.47
CA ALA A 52 16.13 -1.35 -5.15
C ALA A 52 15.72 -2.10 -3.87
N ASP A 53 15.16 -1.40 -2.89
CA ASP A 53 14.76 -1.96 -1.60
C ASP A 53 13.31 -2.48 -1.58
N LEU A 54 12.50 -2.23 -2.62
CA LEU A 54 11.07 -2.59 -2.66
C LEU A 54 10.79 -4.05 -2.30
N ARG A 55 11.66 -4.97 -2.71
CA ARG A 55 11.53 -6.41 -2.40
C ARG A 55 11.60 -6.71 -0.90
N LYS A 56 12.20 -5.82 -0.12
CA LYS A 56 12.36 -5.95 1.34
C LYS A 56 11.32 -5.16 2.10
N LEU A 57 10.73 -4.14 1.48
CA LEU A 57 9.76 -3.26 2.11
C LEU A 57 8.41 -3.94 2.24
N GLU A 58 7.94 -4.04 3.47
CA GLU A 58 6.59 -4.52 3.75
C GLU A 58 5.58 -3.40 3.44
N GLN A 59 4.51 -3.79 2.78
CA GLN A 59 3.36 -2.92 2.53
C GLN A 59 2.16 -3.46 3.29
N GLU A 60 1.33 -2.56 3.75
CA GLU A 60 0.14 -2.91 4.52
C GLU A 60 -1.10 -2.30 3.88
N TYR A 61 -2.11 -3.15 3.71
CA TYR A 61 -3.37 -2.82 3.08
C TYR A 61 -4.54 -3.12 4.01
N ILE A 62 -5.56 -2.30 3.93
CA ILE A 62 -6.91 -2.63 4.41
C ILE A 62 -7.74 -2.96 3.19
N ILE A 63 -8.30 -4.17 3.18
CA ILE A 63 -9.07 -4.70 2.06
C ILE A 63 -10.50 -4.89 2.53
N GLU A 64 -11.43 -4.18 1.91
CA GLU A 64 -12.84 -4.44 2.09
C GLU A 64 -13.22 -5.69 1.30
N VAL A 65 -13.78 -6.67 1.98
CA VAL A 65 -14.08 -7.98 1.42
C VAL A 65 -15.50 -8.43 1.74
N ARG A 66 -15.99 -9.33 0.90
CA ARG A 66 -17.22 -10.08 1.12
C ARG A 66 -16.91 -11.57 1.11
N GLY A 67 -17.45 -12.31 2.03
CA GLY A 67 -17.27 -13.75 2.17
C GLY A 67 -16.75 -14.13 3.54
N GLU A 68 -16.46 -15.41 3.69
CA GLU A 68 -15.96 -15.98 4.94
C GLU A 68 -14.70 -16.79 4.68
N THR A 69 -13.77 -16.71 5.61
CA THR A 69 -12.55 -17.50 5.59
C THR A 69 -12.27 -18.10 6.96
N THR A 70 -11.39 -19.07 7.02
CA THR A 70 -11.04 -19.76 8.25
C THR A 70 -9.74 -19.24 8.85
N PRO A 71 -9.55 -19.28 10.17
CA PRO A 71 -8.29 -18.94 10.80
C PRO A 71 -7.11 -19.76 10.26
N GLN A 72 -7.35 -21.03 9.92
CA GLN A 72 -6.33 -21.91 9.34
C GLN A 72 -5.88 -21.45 7.96
N ALA A 73 -6.79 -20.91 7.15
CA ALA A 73 -6.44 -20.33 5.85
C ALA A 73 -5.55 -19.10 5.99
N LEU A 74 -5.83 -18.23 6.96
CA LEU A 74 -4.98 -17.08 7.29
C LEU A 74 -3.58 -17.49 7.75
N GLU A 75 -3.48 -18.52 8.60
CA GLU A 75 -2.20 -19.06 9.04
C GLU A 75 -1.38 -19.65 7.88
N ARG A 76 -2.04 -20.38 6.98
CA ARG A 76 -1.37 -20.93 5.79
C ARG A 76 -0.82 -19.82 4.91
N LEU A 77 -1.54 -18.73 4.76
CA LEU A 77 -1.08 -17.58 4.00
C LEU A 77 0.24 -17.02 4.56
N ALA A 78 0.38 -16.95 5.88
CA ALA A 78 1.58 -16.46 6.55
C ALA A 78 2.78 -17.41 6.39
N ARG A 79 2.53 -18.72 6.34
CA ARG A 79 3.57 -19.75 6.19
C ARG A 79 3.97 -19.99 4.74
N GLY A 80 3.09 -19.71 3.81
CA GLY A 80 3.18 -19.99 2.38
C GLY A 80 2.02 -20.86 1.94
N ALA A 81 1.34 -20.40 0.92
CA ALA A 81 0.20 -21.10 0.32
C ALA A 81 0.42 -21.27 -1.18
N THR A 82 -0.26 -22.24 -1.77
CA THR A 82 -0.22 -22.51 -3.19
C THR A 82 -1.64 -22.48 -3.76
N ARG A 83 -1.79 -21.86 -4.92
CA ARG A 83 -3.05 -21.82 -5.65
C ARG A 83 -2.77 -22.07 -7.13
N ASN A 84 -3.49 -23.02 -7.76
CA ASN A 84 -3.31 -23.38 -9.16
C ASN A 84 -1.83 -23.67 -9.51
N ASP A 85 -1.16 -24.50 -8.68
CA ASP A 85 0.24 -24.88 -8.81
C ASP A 85 1.25 -23.72 -8.78
N ARG A 86 0.83 -22.55 -8.30
CA ARG A 86 1.69 -21.40 -8.09
C ARG A 86 1.80 -21.06 -6.61
N GLU A 87 3.01 -20.79 -6.17
CA GLU A 87 3.23 -20.24 -4.84
C GLU A 87 2.68 -18.82 -4.75
N LEU A 88 1.88 -18.59 -3.72
CA LEU A 88 1.42 -17.25 -3.36
C LEU A 88 2.48 -16.55 -2.51
N PRO A 89 2.59 -15.22 -2.60
CA PRO A 89 3.45 -14.47 -1.68
C PRO A 89 2.99 -14.68 -0.24
N LYS A 90 3.94 -14.85 0.66
CA LYS A 90 3.65 -14.93 2.08
C LYS A 90 3.06 -13.61 2.55
N ALA A 91 1.95 -13.68 3.26
CA ALA A 91 1.27 -12.51 3.76
C ALA A 91 0.69 -12.78 5.14
N LYS A 92 0.81 -11.78 6.01
CA LYS A 92 0.15 -11.77 7.32
C LYS A 92 -1.21 -11.13 7.16
N ALA A 93 -2.25 -11.84 7.55
CA ALA A 93 -3.62 -11.35 7.45
C ALA A 93 -4.32 -11.44 8.81
N SER A 94 -5.07 -10.41 9.14
CA SER A 94 -5.90 -10.35 10.35
C SER A 94 -7.16 -9.55 10.07
N TRP A 95 -8.24 -9.88 10.76
CA TRP A 95 -9.48 -9.13 10.66
C TRP A 95 -9.39 -7.83 11.47
N GLN A 96 -9.70 -6.71 10.84
CA GLN A 96 -9.87 -5.43 11.51
C GLN A 96 -11.31 -5.29 12.03
N ASN A 97 -12.26 -5.80 11.26
CA ASN A 97 -13.67 -5.93 11.59
C ASN A 97 -14.29 -7.03 10.71
N GLU A 98 -15.60 -7.16 10.69
CA GLU A 98 -16.29 -8.21 9.94
C GLU A 98 -16.12 -8.15 8.42
N THR A 99 -15.81 -6.99 7.87
CA THR A 99 -15.74 -6.73 6.42
C THR A 99 -14.37 -6.26 5.93
N HIS A 100 -13.45 -5.95 6.84
CA HIS A 100 -12.14 -5.41 6.50
C HIS A 100 -11.02 -6.32 6.97
N LEU A 101 -10.24 -6.80 6.03
CA LEU A 101 -9.05 -7.61 6.25
C LEU A 101 -7.81 -6.72 6.19
N ARG A 102 -6.97 -6.81 7.20
CA ARG A 102 -5.65 -6.18 7.21
C ARG A 102 -4.64 -7.17 6.66
N LEU A 103 -3.92 -6.79 5.63
CA LEU A 103 -2.96 -7.63 4.92
C LEU A 103 -1.60 -6.95 4.87
N ALA A 104 -0.56 -7.65 5.33
CA ALA A 104 0.82 -7.19 5.25
C ALA A 104 1.66 -8.16 4.44
N LEU A 105 2.33 -7.66 3.40
CA LEU A 105 3.18 -8.44 2.52
C LEU A 105 4.28 -7.59 1.89
N LYS A 106 5.33 -8.25 1.41
CA LYS A 106 6.45 -7.57 0.74
C LYS A 106 6.20 -7.50 -0.76
N ASN A 107 6.41 -6.33 -1.33
CA ASN A 107 6.42 -6.05 -2.76
C ASN A 107 5.33 -6.78 -3.56
N PRO A 108 4.05 -6.57 -3.26
CA PRO A 108 2.98 -7.21 -4.03
C PRO A 108 3.08 -6.82 -5.51
N GLN A 109 3.04 -7.83 -6.37
CA GLN A 109 2.96 -7.63 -7.80
C GLN A 109 1.50 -7.43 -8.23
N PRO A 110 1.24 -6.78 -9.38
CA PRO A 110 -0.12 -6.58 -9.86
C PRO A 110 -0.95 -7.87 -9.86
N GLY A 111 -2.14 -7.83 -9.28
CA GLY A 111 -3.06 -8.95 -9.17
C GLY A 111 -2.81 -9.89 -8.00
N GLN A 112 -1.68 -9.85 -7.33
CA GLN A 112 -1.35 -10.79 -6.25
C GLN A 112 -2.28 -10.63 -5.03
N ILE A 113 -2.64 -9.42 -4.65
CA ILE A 113 -3.56 -9.20 -3.52
C ILE A 113 -4.92 -9.82 -3.82
N SER A 114 -5.42 -9.68 -5.05
CA SER A 114 -6.67 -10.32 -5.48
C SER A 114 -6.56 -11.84 -5.47
N GLU A 115 -5.42 -12.40 -5.87
CA GLU A 115 -5.17 -13.86 -5.80
C GLU A 115 -5.14 -14.36 -4.35
N LEU A 116 -4.52 -13.63 -3.44
CA LEU A 116 -4.53 -13.96 -2.01
C LEU A 116 -5.95 -13.96 -1.44
N CYS A 117 -6.75 -12.96 -1.78
CA CYS A 117 -8.16 -12.90 -1.37
C CYS A 117 -8.97 -14.04 -1.98
N ALA A 118 -8.74 -14.39 -3.24
CA ALA A 118 -9.39 -15.53 -3.87
C ALA A 118 -9.02 -16.87 -3.21
N TYR A 119 -7.75 -17.04 -2.80
CA TYR A 119 -7.33 -18.19 -2.01
C TYR A 119 -8.11 -18.28 -0.68
N LEU A 120 -8.34 -17.15 -0.04
CA LEU A 120 -9.13 -17.03 1.19
C LEU A 120 -10.65 -17.15 0.96
N ARG A 121 -11.10 -17.31 -0.29
CA ARG A 121 -12.53 -17.30 -0.71
C ARG A 121 -13.24 -15.99 -0.40
N LEU A 122 -12.50 -14.90 -0.47
CA LEU A 122 -12.98 -13.55 -0.23
C LEU A 122 -13.07 -12.77 -1.54
N GLU A 123 -14.18 -12.08 -1.76
CA GLU A 123 -14.38 -11.14 -2.87
C GLU A 123 -13.91 -9.76 -2.46
N VAL A 124 -12.99 -9.18 -3.21
CA VAL A 124 -12.48 -7.83 -2.96
C VAL A 124 -13.49 -6.78 -3.42
N ARG A 125 -13.89 -5.89 -2.53
CA ARG A 125 -14.73 -4.73 -2.80
C ARG A 125 -13.95 -3.43 -2.91
N GLY A 126 -12.84 -3.33 -2.20
CA GLY A 126 -11.92 -2.20 -2.24
C GLY A 126 -10.63 -2.54 -1.55
N MET A 127 -9.56 -1.82 -1.89
CA MET A 127 -8.29 -1.96 -1.20
C MET A 127 -7.64 -0.59 -1.01
N ARG A 128 -7.01 -0.41 0.14
CA ARG A 128 -6.34 0.84 0.51
C ARG A 128 -5.01 0.54 1.14
N ARG A 129 -3.92 1.04 0.55
CA ARG A 129 -2.60 0.95 1.17
C ARG A 129 -2.49 1.97 2.31
N ILE A 130 -2.17 1.49 3.49
CA ILE A 130 -2.04 2.32 4.69
C ILE A 130 -0.61 2.50 5.17
N ARG A 131 0.33 1.66 4.68
CA ARG A 131 1.75 1.73 5.04
C ARG A 131 2.64 1.24 3.91
N LEU A 132 3.77 1.89 3.74
CA LEU A 132 4.87 1.47 2.88
C LEU A 132 6.17 1.52 3.70
N GLY A 133 6.77 0.37 3.97
CA GLY A 133 7.91 0.26 4.87
C GLY A 133 7.60 0.84 6.25
N GLY A 134 8.42 1.75 6.73
CA GLY A 134 8.20 2.47 7.99
C GLY A 134 7.27 3.69 7.89
N VAL A 135 6.80 4.04 6.70
CA VAL A 135 5.95 5.22 6.48
C VAL A 135 4.48 4.84 6.52
N SER A 136 3.76 5.37 7.50
CA SER A 136 2.33 5.17 7.66
C SER A 136 1.53 6.35 7.10
N MET A 137 0.36 6.06 6.53
CA MET A 137 -0.60 7.07 6.13
C MET A 137 -1.14 7.85 7.35
N GLY A 138 -1.27 7.19 8.49
CA GLY A 138 -1.82 7.79 9.70
C GLY A 138 -3.23 8.32 9.49
N LYS A 139 -3.48 9.52 10.00
CA LYS A 139 -4.78 10.22 9.91
C LYS A 139 -4.89 11.14 8.70
N LEU A 140 -3.97 11.04 7.72
CA LEU A 140 -4.00 11.90 6.54
C LEU A 140 -5.33 11.71 5.78
N PRO A 141 -6.14 12.77 5.62
CA PRO A 141 -7.42 12.67 4.93
C PRO A 141 -7.27 12.36 3.45
N LEU A 142 -8.33 11.86 2.84
CA LEU A 142 -8.40 11.61 1.40
C LEU A 142 -8.12 12.90 0.61
N GLY A 143 -7.26 12.80 -0.41
CA GLY A 143 -6.89 13.93 -1.25
C GLY A 143 -5.89 14.91 -0.62
N GLN A 144 -5.55 14.72 0.64
CA GLN A 144 -4.57 15.54 1.35
C GLN A 144 -3.16 14.97 1.19
N TRP A 145 -2.17 15.81 1.43
CA TRP A 145 -0.76 15.43 1.41
C TRP A 145 -0.01 16.04 2.59
N ARG A 146 1.13 15.48 2.91
CA ARG A 146 2.09 16.01 3.88
C ARG A 146 3.52 15.73 3.43
N TYR A 147 4.46 16.45 3.97
CA TYR A 147 5.87 16.09 3.82
C TYR A 147 6.23 14.93 4.74
N LEU A 148 7.19 14.12 4.31
CA LEU A 148 7.81 13.14 5.21
C LEU A 148 8.62 13.88 6.27
N ALA A 149 8.45 13.49 7.53
CA ALA A 149 9.29 13.98 8.60
C ALA A 149 10.71 13.43 8.47
N SER A 150 11.69 14.20 8.95
CA SER A 150 13.11 13.78 8.90
C SER A 150 13.41 12.48 9.65
N THR A 151 12.52 12.08 10.55
CA THR A 151 12.60 10.85 11.34
C THR A 151 11.95 9.63 10.66
N GLU A 152 11.11 9.84 9.66
CA GLU A 152 10.45 8.74 8.94
C GLU A 152 11.43 8.08 7.97
N ARG A 153 11.36 6.76 7.87
CA ARG A 153 12.17 5.91 6.97
C ARG A 153 11.27 4.84 6.34
N PHE A 154 11.64 4.47 5.11
CA PHE A 154 11.04 3.33 4.42
C PHE A 154 11.63 2.00 4.87
#